data_14d9868d5f6200748b2a1428a4ff447e
#
_entry.id   14d9868d5f6200748b2a1428a4ff447e
#
_cell.length_a   1.000
_cell.length_b   1.000
_cell.length_c   1.000
_cell.angle_alpha   90.00
_cell.angle_beta   90.00
_cell.angle_gamma   90.00
#
_symmetry.space_group_name_H-M   'P 1'
#
loop_
_entity.id
_entity.type
_entity.pdbx_description
1 polymer ?
#
loop_
_entity_poly.entity_id
_entity_poly.type
_entity_poly.pdbx_seq_one_letter_code
_entity_poly.pdbx_strand_id
1 'polypeptide(L)'
;GRGMPYQKFSNRMAKAYNQTTHFKTRLSTNPEESFEQTLTFAKKINADVITLIGDIFSFPSELAIEWVLSKLKDTGIPYIYTAGNHDWHYEGMEGTLDSLRDKWIEKRLLPLYQGNHPLMAAYDIKGIRFLAIDNSTYEINEEQLAFLGEHVASGIPLVLLLHIPMYAPGKDINFGCGNPNWGAALDQNFKLERRPKWPENGHSQTTLDFHKKVFSAPNLLGIFTGHNVAG
;
A
#
# COMPACT_ATOMS: atom_id res chain seq x y z
N GLY A 1 -14.44 4.96 21.91
CA GLY A 1 -13.64 3.77 21.91
C GLY A 1 -12.38 3.91 21.09
N ARG A 2 -11.39 3.10 21.37
CA ARG A 2 -10.12 3.05 20.62
C ARG A 2 -10.30 2.62 19.15
N GLY A 3 -11.48 2.18 18.76
CA GLY A 3 -11.77 1.59 17.46
C GLY A 3 -12.42 2.56 16.46
N MET A 4 -13.72 2.65 16.46
CA MET A 4 -14.53 3.15 15.36
C MET A 4 -15.13 4.54 15.59
N PRO A 5 -14.50 5.65 15.15
CA PRO A 5 -15.09 6.97 15.24
C PRO A 5 -16.26 7.20 14.25
N TYR A 6 -16.39 6.35 13.22
CA TYR A 6 -17.38 6.49 12.14
C TYR A 6 -18.45 5.40 12.19
N GLN A 7 -19.16 5.32 13.31
CA GLN A 7 -20.16 4.28 13.56
C GLN A 7 -21.24 4.18 12.48
N LYS A 8 -21.58 5.27 11.81
CA LYS A 8 -22.56 5.27 10.70
C LYS A 8 -22.16 4.38 9.52
N PHE A 9 -20.89 4.00 9.41
CA PHE A 9 -20.37 3.10 8.37
C PHE A 9 -20.08 1.69 8.87
N SER A 10 -20.35 1.40 10.13
CA SER A 10 -20.00 0.12 10.77
C SER A 10 -20.61 -1.10 10.08
N ASN A 11 -21.85 -0.99 9.58
CA ASN A 11 -22.54 -2.08 8.91
C ASN A 11 -21.85 -2.46 7.58
N ARG A 12 -21.36 -1.48 6.84
CA ARG A 12 -20.63 -1.73 5.59
C ARG A 12 -19.29 -2.40 5.87
N MET A 13 -18.56 -1.93 6.87
CA MET A 13 -17.31 -2.56 7.28
C MET A 13 -17.51 -3.98 7.77
N ALA A 14 -18.49 -4.21 8.63
CA ALA A 14 -18.83 -5.55 9.09
C ALA A 14 -19.19 -6.48 7.93
N LYS A 15 -19.92 -6.00 6.92
CA LYS A 15 -20.28 -6.76 5.75
C LYS A 15 -19.04 -7.09 4.90
N ALA A 16 -18.16 -6.12 4.66
CA ALA A 16 -16.92 -6.33 3.91
C ALA A 16 -16.01 -7.34 4.63
N TYR A 17 -15.85 -7.20 5.93
CA TYR A 17 -15.10 -8.11 6.78
C TYR A 17 -15.62 -9.54 6.73
N ASN A 18 -16.93 -9.73 6.86
CA ASN A 18 -17.56 -11.05 6.89
C ASN A 18 -17.65 -11.73 5.50
N GLN A 19 -17.35 -11.01 4.42
CA GLN A 19 -17.32 -11.58 3.06
C GLN A 19 -15.91 -11.97 2.60
N THR A 20 -14.94 -11.91 3.48
CA THR A 20 -13.56 -12.25 3.15
C THR A 20 -13.43 -13.71 2.74
N THR A 21 -12.79 -13.95 1.62
CA THR A 21 -12.43 -15.27 1.13
C THR A 21 -10.95 -15.35 0.83
N HIS A 22 -10.34 -16.45 1.19
CA HIS A 22 -8.93 -16.68 0.91
C HIS A 22 -8.72 -16.79 -0.61
N PHE A 23 -7.86 -15.95 -1.17
CA PHE A 23 -7.69 -15.81 -2.63
C PHE A 23 -7.28 -17.11 -3.34
N LYS A 24 -6.47 -17.94 -2.70
CA LYS A 24 -5.98 -19.19 -3.26
C LYS A 24 -6.93 -20.36 -3.05
N THR A 25 -7.40 -20.55 -1.82
CA THR A 25 -8.24 -21.71 -1.47
C THR A 25 -9.72 -21.48 -1.73
N ARG A 26 -10.15 -20.21 -1.91
CA ARG A 26 -11.54 -19.78 -2.03
C ARG A 26 -12.42 -20.11 -0.82
N LEU A 27 -11.83 -20.55 0.27
CA LEU A 27 -12.53 -20.79 1.52
C LEU A 27 -12.81 -19.46 2.23
N SER A 28 -13.93 -19.42 2.95
CA SER A 28 -14.24 -18.28 3.82
C SER A 28 -13.16 -18.19 4.90
N THR A 29 -12.68 -16.98 5.15
CA THR A 29 -11.71 -16.67 6.20
C THR A 29 -11.98 -15.26 6.73
N ASN A 30 -11.30 -14.88 7.78
CA ASN A 30 -11.28 -13.50 8.28
C ASN A 30 -9.88 -12.90 8.15
N PRO A 31 -9.72 -11.57 8.19
CA PRO A 31 -8.44 -10.92 8.03
C PRO A 31 -7.37 -11.37 9.03
N GLU A 32 -7.74 -11.55 10.29
CA GLU A 32 -6.80 -11.98 11.32
C GLU A 32 -6.27 -13.39 11.05
N GLU A 33 -7.17 -14.32 10.75
CA GLU A 33 -6.79 -15.70 10.43
C GLU A 33 -5.93 -15.79 9.18
N SER A 34 -6.28 -15.04 8.13
CA SER A 34 -5.47 -14.95 6.90
C SER A 34 -4.08 -14.38 7.17
N PHE A 35 -3.99 -13.36 8.00
CA PHE A 35 -2.73 -12.76 8.38
C PHE A 35 -1.85 -13.76 9.16
N GLU A 36 -2.40 -14.44 10.16
CA GLU A 36 -1.68 -15.46 10.94
C GLU A 36 -1.22 -16.63 10.07
N GLN A 37 -2.05 -17.08 9.13
CA GLN A 37 -1.66 -18.12 8.18
C GLN A 37 -0.49 -17.68 7.29
N THR A 38 -0.50 -16.42 6.84
CA THR A 38 0.59 -15.84 6.05
C THR A 38 1.89 -15.80 6.85
N LEU A 39 1.84 -15.35 8.10
CA LEU A 39 3.01 -15.34 8.99
C LEU A 39 3.54 -16.74 9.29
N THR A 40 2.64 -17.69 9.51
CA THR A 40 2.99 -19.11 9.69
C THR A 40 3.69 -19.67 8.46
N PHE A 41 3.19 -19.33 7.27
CA PHE A 41 3.81 -19.73 6.02
C PHE A 41 5.21 -19.11 5.87
N ALA A 42 5.36 -17.82 6.16
CA ALA A 42 6.66 -17.14 6.12
C ALA A 42 7.70 -17.83 7.03
N LYS A 43 7.31 -18.21 8.25
CA LYS A 43 8.16 -19.01 9.14
C LYS A 43 8.53 -20.36 8.54
N LYS A 44 7.54 -21.07 7.99
CA LYS A 44 7.73 -22.41 7.41
C LYS A 44 8.75 -22.43 6.27
N ILE A 45 8.78 -21.37 5.45
CA ILE A 45 9.72 -21.25 4.32
C ILE A 45 11.03 -20.57 4.70
N ASN A 46 11.22 -20.20 5.96
CA ASN A 46 12.35 -19.40 6.43
C ASN A 46 12.53 -18.11 5.61
N ALA A 47 11.46 -17.34 5.47
CA ALA A 47 11.51 -16.10 4.71
C ALA A 47 12.51 -15.11 5.32
N ASP A 48 13.27 -14.41 4.49
CA ASP A 48 14.25 -13.42 4.92
C ASP A 48 13.61 -12.09 5.32
N VAL A 49 12.43 -11.80 4.76
CA VAL A 49 11.66 -10.58 5.03
C VAL A 49 10.19 -10.81 4.74
N ILE A 50 9.33 -10.09 5.47
CA ILE A 50 7.90 -9.99 5.21
C ILE A 50 7.64 -8.58 4.66
N THR A 51 6.97 -8.46 3.51
CA THR A 51 6.59 -7.16 2.94
C THR A 51 5.09 -6.95 3.10
N LEU A 52 4.71 -5.89 3.81
CA LEU A 52 3.35 -5.43 3.98
C LEU A 52 3.11 -4.25 3.04
N ILE A 53 2.44 -4.51 1.92
CA ILE A 53 2.30 -3.55 0.81
C ILE A 53 0.94 -2.85 0.84
N GLY A 54 0.54 -2.39 2.03
CA GLY A 54 -0.65 -1.59 2.25
C GLY A 54 -1.95 -2.36 2.39
N ASP A 55 -2.99 -1.60 2.77
CA ASP A 55 -4.34 -2.11 3.06
C ASP A 55 -4.36 -3.22 4.14
N ILE A 56 -3.45 -3.09 5.10
CA ILE A 56 -3.39 -3.99 6.27
C ILE A 56 -4.57 -3.71 7.21
N PHE A 57 -5.06 -2.47 7.19
CA PHE A 57 -6.17 -2.02 8.02
C PHE A 57 -7.28 -1.40 7.18
N SER A 58 -8.54 -1.68 7.53
CA SER A 58 -9.69 -0.93 7.00
C SER A 58 -9.91 0.38 7.75
N PHE A 59 -9.24 0.56 8.86
CA PHE A 59 -9.17 1.77 9.68
C PHE A 59 -7.97 1.66 10.62
N PRO A 60 -7.15 2.70 10.80
CA PRO A 60 -5.95 2.66 11.62
C PRO A 60 -6.29 2.71 13.13
N SER A 61 -6.93 1.68 13.66
CA SER A 61 -7.23 1.57 15.07
C SER A 61 -5.99 1.17 15.86
N GLU A 62 -5.86 1.70 17.08
CA GLU A 62 -4.74 1.34 17.96
C GLU A 62 -4.67 -0.16 18.21
N LEU A 63 -5.82 -0.77 18.49
CA LEU A 63 -5.90 -2.21 18.78
C LEU A 63 -5.44 -3.08 17.60
N ALA A 64 -5.86 -2.72 16.38
CA ALA A 64 -5.45 -3.48 15.20
C ALA A 64 -3.95 -3.34 14.93
N ILE A 65 -3.40 -2.14 15.09
CA ILE A 65 -1.96 -1.89 14.93
C ILE A 65 -1.15 -2.64 15.99
N GLU A 66 -1.53 -2.55 17.25
CA GLU A 66 -0.89 -3.28 18.35
C GLU A 66 -0.90 -4.80 18.10
N TRP A 67 -2.04 -5.33 17.64
CA TRP A 67 -2.18 -6.74 17.32
C TRP A 67 -1.25 -7.16 16.17
N VAL A 68 -1.25 -6.43 15.05
CA VAL A 68 -0.37 -6.71 13.90
C VAL A 68 1.10 -6.67 14.32
N LEU A 69 1.51 -5.63 15.05
CA LEU A 69 2.89 -5.51 15.54
C LEU A 69 3.30 -6.67 16.45
N SER A 70 2.39 -7.10 17.33
CA SER A 70 2.63 -8.27 18.19
C SER A 70 2.86 -9.53 17.35
N LYS A 71 1.98 -9.78 16.36
CA LYS A 71 2.11 -10.95 15.49
C LYS A 71 3.39 -10.93 14.64
N LEU A 72 3.77 -9.79 14.11
CA LEU A 72 5.03 -9.63 13.38
C LEU A 72 6.23 -9.92 14.28
N LYS A 73 6.24 -9.36 15.50
CA LYS A 73 7.28 -9.60 16.49
C LYS A 73 7.44 -11.09 16.82
N ASP A 74 6.33 -11.81 16.95
CA ASP A 74 6.33 -13.26 17.27
C ASP A 74 6.91 -14.12 16.13
N THR A 75 7.05 -13.57 14.93
CA THR A 75 7.71 -14.28 13.82
C THR A 75 9.23 -14.29 13.97
N GLY A 76 9.81 -13.23 14.52
CA GLY A 76 11.26 -12.98 14.50
C GLY A 76 11.80 -12.61 13.11
N ILE A 77 10.95 -12.49 12.09
CA ILE A 77 11.33 -12.15 10.71
C ILE A 77 11.25 -10.62 10.55
N PRO A 78 12.27 -9.96 9.99
CA PRO A 78 12.18 -8.54 9.64
C PRO A 78 11.01 -8.26 8.71
N TYR A 79 10.41 -7.09 8.81
CA TYR A 79 9.35 -6.69 7.87
C TYR A 79 9.59 -5.30 7.29
N ILE A 80 9.01 -5.07 6.11
CA ILE A 80 8.95 -3.78 5.42
C ILE A 80 7.47 -3.40 5.32
N TYR A 81 7.13 -2.15 5.60
CA TYR A 81 5.77 -1.65 5.48
C TYR A 81 5.72 -0.41 4.58
N THR A 82 4.73 -0.37 3.70
CA THR A 82 4.27 0.86 3.03
C THR A 82 2.74 0.92 3.15
N ALA A 83 2.18 2.13 3.30
CA ALA A 83 0.75 2.28 3.49
C ALA A 83 -0.04 2.01 2.21
N GLY A 84 -1.24 1.48 2.38
CA GLY A 84 -2.30 1.50 1.38
C GLY A 84 -3.32 2.59 1.68
N ASN A 85 -4.20 2.87 0.74
CA ASN A 85 -5.18 3.94 0.91
C ASN A 85 -6.21 3.63 2.01
N HIS A 86 -6.52 2.36 2.28
CA HIS A 86 -7.40 1.97 3.38
C HIS A 86 -6.74 2.05 4.76
N ASP A 87 -5.41 2.03 4.85
CA ASP A 87 -4.71 2.17 6.11
C ASP A 87 -4.94 3.54 6.76
N TRP A 88 -5.25 4.57 5.98
CA TRP A 88 -5.46 5.94 6.46
C TRP A 88 -6.75 6.61 5.94
N HIS A 89 -7.42 6.03 4.94
CA HIS A 89 -8.65 6.58 4.37
C HIS A 89 -9.83 5.65 4.59
N TYR A 90 -10.85 6.18 5.22
CA TYR A 90 -12.11 5.49 5.44
C TYR A 90 -13.29 6.31 4.94
N GLU A 91 -14.35 5.62 4.53
CA GLU A 91 -15.55 6.25 4.00
C GLU A 91 -16.15 7.31 4.93
N GLY A 92 -16.37 8.51 4.38
CA GLY A 92 -16.93 9.64 5.11
C GLY A 92 -15.96 10.44 5.97
N MET A 93 -14.64 10.12 5.91
CA MET A 93 -13.65 11.00 6.49
C MET A 93 -13.58 12.32 5.72
N GLU A 94 -13.56 13.42 6.46
CA GLU A 94 -13.36 14.75 5.91
C GLU A 94 -11.87 15.05 5.75
N GLY A 95 -11.50 15.78 4.69
CA GLY A 95 -10.13 16.18 4.40
C GLY A 95 -9.69 15.82 2.97
N THR A 96 -8.52 16.29 2.58
CA THR A 96 -7.84 15.89 1.35
C THR A 96 -7.09 14.58 1.57
N LEU A 97 -6.64 13.94 0.49
CA LEU A 97 -5.83 12.72 0.56
C LEU A 97 -4.58 12.93 1.40
N ASP A 98 -3.80 13.96 1.08
CA ASP A 98 -2.56 14.25 1.78
C ASP A 98 -2.82 14.55 3.25
N SER A 99 -3.81 15.40 3.57
CA SER A 99 -4.11 15.74 4.96
C SER A 99 -4.59 14.54 5.78
N LEU A 100 -5.31 13.60 5.17
CA LEU A 100 -5.74 12.36 5.84
C LEU A 100 -4.58 11.40 6.04
N ARG A 101 -3.76 11.18 5.01
CA ARG A 101 -2.57 10.34 5.08
C ARG A 101 -1.62 10.84 6.17
N ASP A 102 -1.21 12.10 6.10
CA ASP A 102 -0.28 12.70 7.04
C ASP A 102 -0.80 12.61 8.48
N LYS A 103 -2.06 12.99 8.70
CA LYS A 103 -2.72 12.89 10.00
C LYS A 103 -2.69 11.49 10.60
N TRP A 104 -3.01 10.46 9.80
CA TRP A 104 -3.11 9.10 10.31
C TRP A 104 -1.76 8.39 10.38
N ILE A 105 -0.80 8.76 9.53
CA ILE A 105 0.60 8.35 9.70
C ILE A 105 1.09 8.86 11.05
N GLU A 106 1.04 10.16 11.30
CA GLU A 106 1.51 10.76 12.54
C GLU A 106 0.78 10.20 13.77
N LYS A 107 -0.53 10.11 13.69
CA LYS A 107 -1.37 9.75 14.84
C LYS A 107 -1.33 8.27 15.20
N ARG A 108 -1.10 7.36 14.22
CA ARG A 108 -1.30 5.93 14.40
C ARG A 108 -0.25 5.04 13.75
N LEU A 109 0.13 5.31 12.49
CA LEU A 109 0.86 4.35 11.68
C LEU A 109 2.37 4.37 11.91
N LEU A 110 2.93 5.43 12.50
CA LEU A 110 4.39 5.56 12.73
C LEU A 110 5.07 4.32 13.29
N PRO A 111 4.48 3.58 14.26
CA PRO A 111 5.11 2.37 14.79
C PRO A 111 5.39 1.28 13.74
N LEU A 112 4.59 1.22 12.66
CA LEU A 112 4.76 0.25 11.57
C LEU A 112 6.00 0.52 10.72
N TYR A 113 6.41 1.79 10.62
CA TYR A 113 7.58 2.19 9.83
C TYR A 113 8.92 1.98 10.53
N GLN A 114 8.91 1.59 11.82
CA GLN A 114 10.13 1.26 12.59
C GLN A 114 11.20 2.36 12.57
N GLY A 115 10.78 3.64 12.57
CA GLY A 115 11.66 4.79 12.51
C GLY A 115 12.12 5.20 11.10
N ASN A 116 11.73 4.45 10.07
CA ASN A 116 11.99 4.83 8.68
C ASN A 116 11.03 5.92 8.19
N HIS A 117 11.40 6.59 7.11
CA HIS A 117 10.57 7.62 6.49
C HIS A 117 9.29 7.00 5.91
N PRO A 118 8.08 7.50 6.26
CA PRO A 118 6.83 6.88 5.85
C PRO A 118 6.58 6.84 4.35
N LEU A 119 7.02 7.87 3.62
CA LEU A 119 6.75 7.97 2.18
C LEU A 119 7.77 7.25 1.30
N MET A 120 8.97 6.97 1.83
CA MET A 120 10.04 6.33 1.07
C MET A 120 11.12 5.79 1.99
N ALA A 121 11.51 4.54 1.79
CA ALA A 121 12.58 3.91 2.55
C ALA A 121 13.28 2.83 1.72
N ALA A 122 14.57 2.60 1.97
CA ALA A 122 15.38 1.58 1.32
C ALA A 122 15.88 0.54 2.32
N TYR A 123 15.83 -0.73 1.93
CA TYR A 123 16.23 -1.85 2.76
C TYR A 123 17.14 -2.79 1.95
N ASP A 124 18.34 -3.01 2.42
CA ASP A 124 19.31 -3.90 1.77
C ASP A 124 19.21 -5.31 2.36
N ILE A 125 18.79 -6.28 1.57
CA ILE A 125 18.61 -7.67 1.99
C ILE A 125 19.29 -8.58 0.96
N LYS A 126 20.34 -9.29 1.37
CA LYS A 126 21.05 -10.26 0.54
C LYS A 126 21.48 -9.72 -0.83
N GLY A 127 21.92 -8.47 -0.89
CA GLY A 127 22.43 -7.85 -2.14
C GLY A 127 21.33 -7.28 -3.06
N ILE A 128 20.08 -7.33 -2.62
CA ILE A 128 18.96 -6.70 -3.30
C ILE A 128 18.47 -5.53 -2.43
N ARG A 129 18.22 -4.39 -3.05
CA ARG A 129 17.64 -3.22 -2.41
C ARG A 129 16.14 -3.16 -2.64
N PHE A 130 15.38 -3.22 -1.56
CA PHE A 130 13.94 -3.04 -1.57
C PHE A 130 13.62 -1.57 -1.31
N LEU A 131 12.90 -0.94 -2.25
CA LEU A 131 12.41 0.43 -2.10
C LEU A 131 10.92 0.38 -1.78
N ALA A 132 10.57 0.75 -0.56
CA ALA A 132 9.18 0.99 -0.17
C ALA A 132 8.83 2.44 -0.46
N ILE A 133 7.92 2.70 -1.39
CA ILE A 133 7.49 4.04 -1.78
C ILE A 133 5.97 4.12 -1.68
N ASP A 134 5.47 5.06 -0.88
CA ASP A 134 4.05 5.27 -0.67
C ASP A 134 3.42 6.01 -1.87
N ASN A 135 2.65 5.28 -2.67
CA ASN A 135 1.81 5.83 -3.71
C ASN A 135 0.31 5.69 -3.41
N SER A 136 -0.05 5.55 -2.14
CA SER A 136 -1.42 5.28 -1.70
C SER A 136 -2.41 6.40 -2.00
N THR A 137 -1.92 7.59 -2.36
CA THR A 137 -2.72 8.72 -2.89
C THR A 137 -2.91 8.67 -4.40
N TYR A 138 -2.40 7.64 -5.09
CA TYR A 138 -2.26 7.53 -6.55
C TYR A 138 -1.24 8.50 -7.15
N GLU A 139 -0.59 9.32 -6.35
CA GLU A 139 0.40 10.30 -6.77
C GLU A 139 1.75 10.05 -6.13
N ILE A 140 2.77 10.55 -6.79
CA ILE A 140 4.17 10.58 -6.35
C ILE A 140 4.59 12.06 -6.23
N ASN A 141 5.32 12.40 -5.19
CA ASN A 141 5.91 13.71 -5.03
C ASN A 141 7.35 13.77 -5.58
N GLU A 142 7.91 14.99 -5.62
CA GLU A 142 9.25 15.24 -6.18
C GLU A 142 10.35 14.55 -5.36
N GLU A 143 10.22 14.47 -4.04
CA GLU A 143 11.19 13.82 -3.17
C GLU A 143 11.23 12.30 -3.43
N GLN A 144 10.08 11.68 -3.61
CA GLN A 144 9.96 10.26 -3.97
C GLN A 144 10.56 9.97 -5.35
N LEU A 145 10.34 10.86 -6.32
CA LEU A 145 10.95 10.76 -7.65
C LEU A 145 12.47 10.88 -7.59
N ALA A 146 12.99 11.84 -6.83
CA ALA A 146 14.42 12.02 -6.61
C ALA A 146 15.03 10.79 -5.92
N PHE A 147 14.40 10.30 -4.86
CA PHE A 147 14.80 9.10 -4.14
C PHE A 147 14.90 7.87 -5.07
N LEU A 148 13.90 7.61 -5.92
CA LEU A 148 13.99 6.55 -6.92
C LEU A 148 15.19 6.79 -7.85
N GLY A 149 15.39 8.03 -8.30
CA GLY A 149 16.49 8.41 -9.19
C GLY A 149 17.87 8.06 -8.65
N GLU A 150 18.12 8.36 -7.38
CA GLU A 150 19.38 8.04 -6.69
C GLU A 150 19.63 6.53 -6.65
N HIS A 151 18.60 5.76 -6.32
CA HIS A 151 18.73 4.31 -6.22
C HIS A 151 18.88 3.63 -7.58
N VAL A 152 18.21 4.12 -8.62
CA VAL A 152 18.45 3.66 -9.99
C VAL A 152 19.89 3.94 -10.42
N ALA A 153 20.41 5.15 -10.15
CA ALA A 153 21.77 5.53 -10.47
C ALA A 153 22.83 4.72 -9.70
N SER A 154 22.49 4.17 -8.55
CA SER A 154 23.43 3.33 -7.77
C SER A 154 23.80 2.02 -8.45
N GLY A 155 23.00 1.54 -9.41
CA GLY A 155 23.19 0.26 -10.08
C GLY A 155 22.94 -0.99 -9.24
N ILE A 156 22.60 -0.83 -7.95
CA ILE A 156 22.25 -1.96 -7.07
C ILE A 156 20.94 -2.59 -7.57
N PRO A 157 20.82 -3.93 -7.62
CA PRO A 157 19.56 -4.58 -7.99
C PRO A 157 18.39 -4.11 -7.09
N LEU A 158 17.30 -3.65 -7.72
CA LEU A 158 16.17 -3.04 -7.04
C LEU A 158 14.91 -3.93 -7.11
N VAL A 159 14.18 -3.96 -6.02
CA VAL A 159 12.78 -4.39 -5.96
C VAL A 159 11.95 -3.22 -5.46
N LEU A 160 10.89 -2.87 -6.18
CA LEU A 160 10.01 -1.77 -5.84
C LEU A 160 8.74 -2.30 -5.17
N LEU A 161 8.42 -1.75 -4.00
CA LEU A 161 7.23 -2.05 -3.23
C LEU A 161 6.32 -0.82 -3.25
N LEU A 162 5.15 -0.95 -3.85
CA LEU A 162 4.12 0.08 -3.99
C LEU A 162 2.77 -0.49 -3.60
N HIS A 163 1.85 0.34 -3.13
CA HIS A 163 0.49 -0.12 -2.90
C HIS A 163 -0.33 -0.15 -4.19
N ILE A 164 -0.46 0.98 -4.87
CA ILE A 164 -1.23 1.09 -6.12
C ILE A 164 -0.42 0.50 -7.27
N PRO A 165 -1.00 -0.41 -8.08
CA PRO A 165 -0.33 -0.96 -9.25
C PRO A 165 0.15 0.11 -10.22
N MET A 166 1.31 -0.13 -10.83
CA MET A 166 1.79 0.72 -11.92
C MET A 166 1.04 0.40 -13.20
N TYR A 167 0.68 1.44 -13.95
CA TYR A 167 0.09 1.27 -15.26
C TYR A 167 1.03 0.51 -16.20
N ALA A 168 0.50 -0.51 -16.85
CA ALA A 168 1.21 -1.27 -17.87
C ALA A 168 0.32 -1.40 -19.11
N PRO A 169 0.71 -0.85 -20.27
CA PRO A 169 -0.08 -0.96 -21.50
C PRO A 169 -0.38 -2.42 -21.86
N GLY A 170 -1.62 -2.69 -22.25
CA GLY A 170 -2.08 -4.04 -22.60
C GLY A 170 -2.42 -4.95 -21.42
N LYS A 171 -2.43 -4.42 -20.19
CA LYS A 171 -2.97 -5.07 -19.00
C LYS A 171 -4.29 -4.42 -18.59
N ASP A 172 -5.18 -5.21 -17.97
CA ASP A 172 -6.50 -4.75 -17.52
C ASP A 172 -6.44 -3.87 -16.26
N ILE A 173 -5.46 -2.98 -16.19
CA ILE A 173 -5.34 -1.99 -15.15
C ILE A 173 -5.86 -0.67 -15.69
N ASN A 174 -7.15 -0.41 -15.51
CA ASN A 174 -7.80 0.78 -16.03
C ASN A 174 -7.33 2.07 -15.35
N PHE A 175 -6.81 1.98 -14.13
CA PHE A 175 -6.42 3.12 -13.30
C PHE A 175 -5.09 2.89 -12.57
N GLY A 176 -4.11 2.35 -13.22
CA GLY A 176 -2.78 2.19 -12.62
C GLY A 176 -2.08 3.52 -12.41
N CYS A 177 -1.26 3.62 -11.36
CA CYS A 177 -0.41 4.78 -11.12
C CYS A 177 0.49 5.04 -12.34
N GLY A 178 0.48 6.28 -12.83
CA GLY A 178 1.26 6.66 -14.02
C GLY A 178 0.55 6.45 -15.36
N ASN A 179 -0.74 6.08 -15.37
CA ASN A 179 -1.52 6.02 -16.61
C ASN A 179 -1.77 7.44 -17.13
N PRO A 180 -1.30 7.80 -18.35
CA PRO A 180 -1.43 9.17 -18.86
C PRO A 180 -2.88 9.56 -19.19
N ASN A 181 -3.75 8.58 -19.32
CA ASN A 181 -5.17 8.79 -19.65
C ASN A 181 -6.08 8.61 -18.43
N TRP A 182 -5.51 8.35 -17.25
CA TRP A 182 -6.33 8.16 -16.07
C TRP A 182 -6.74 9.48 -15.44
N GLY A 183 -7.97 9.50 -14.98
CA GLY A 183 -8.51 10.54 -14.11
C GLY A 183 -9.64 9.94 -13.30
N ALA A 184 -9.74 10.26 -12.02
CA ALA A 184 -10.76 9.69 -11.14
C ALA A 184 -12.19 9.89 -11.65
N ALA A 185 -12.46 10.99 -12.35
CA ALA A 185 -13.76 11.28 -12.97
C ALA A 185 -14.14 10.29 -14.08
N LEU A 186 -13.16 9.62 -14.68
CA LEU A 186 -13.36 8.62 -15.74
C LEU A 186 -13.51 7.20 -15.19
N ASP A 187 -13.22 6.99 -13.91
CA ASP A 187 -13.36 5.69 -13.26
C ASP A 187 -14.83 5.38 -12.99
N GLN A 188 -15.31 4.24 -13.47
CA GLN A 188 -16.70 3.80 -13.26
C GLN A 188 -17.06 3.64 -11.77
N ASN A 189 -16.09 3.36 -10.93
CA ASN A 189 -16.27 3.20 -9.48
C ASN A 189 -16.08 4.51 -8.70
N PHE A 190 -15.77 5.61 -9.35
CA PHE A 190 -15.48 6.91 -8.74
C PHE A 190 -16.49 7.31 -7.65
N LYS A 191 -17.78 7.20 -7.95
CA LYS A 191 -18.86 7.56 -7.02
C LYS A 191 -19.01 6.57 -5.87
N LEU A 192 -18.73 5.29 -6.12
CA LEU A 192 -18.87 4.23 -5.12
C LEU A 192 -17.77 4.29 -4.08
N GLU A 193 -16.54 4.56 -4.50
CA GLU A 193 -15.37 4.60 -3.61
C GLU A 193 -14.98 6.02 -3.19
N ARG A 194 -15.83 6.99 -3.51
CA ARG A 194 -15.66 8.40 -3.14
C ARG A 194 -14.34 9.00 -3.52
N ARG A 195 -14.05 8.88 -4.75
CA ARG A 195 -12.91 9.44 -5.44
C ARG A 195 -12.85 10.98 -5.51
N PRO A 196 -13.88 11.81 -5.10
CA PRO A 196 -13.70 13.27 -5.07
C PRO A 196 -12.49 13.73 -4.27
N LYS A 197 -11.95 12.84 -3.45
CA LYS A 197 -10.70 13.08 -2.70
C LYS A 197 -9.44 12.75 -3.49
N TRP A 198 -9.56 12.10 -4.62
CA TRP A 198 -8.46 11.64 -5.46
C TRP A 198 -8.31 12.55 -6.69
N PRO A 199 -7.16 12.53 -7.39
CA PRO A 199 -6.96 13.38 -8.56
C PRO A 199 -8.03 13.15 -9.64
N GLU A 200 -8.84 14.17 -9.93
CA GLU A 200 -9.93 14.06 -10.91
C GLU A 200 -9.42 14.20 -12.34
N ASN A 201 -8.40 15.02 -12.52
CA ASN A 201 -7.91 15.45 -13.85
C ASN A 201 -6.69 14.67 -14.32
N GLY A 202 -6.41 13.53 -13.68
CA GLY A 202 -5.25 12.71 -14.01
C GLY A 202 -4.04 12.96 -13.12
N HIS A 203 -2.97 12.27 -13.44
CA HIS A 203 -1.74 12.31 -12.66
C HIS A 203 -0.94 13.59 -12.88
N SER A 204 -0.20 13.99 -11.85
CA SER A 204 0.83 15.02 -11.96
C SER A 204 1.95 14.60 -12.92
N GLN A 205 2.67 15.59 -13.47
CA GLN A 205 3.84 15.30 -14.30
C GLN A 205 4.90 14.50 -13.53
N THR A 206 5.08 14.78 -12.24
CA THR A 206 5.99 14.05 -11.35
C THR A 206 5.65 12.55 -11.28
N THR A 207 4.37 12.20 -11.18
CA THR A 207 3.92 10.81 -11.19
C THR A 207 4.16 10.14 -12.54
N LEU A 208 3.95 10.85 -13.64
CA LEU A 208 4.24 10.34 -14.99
C LEU A 208 5.74 10.14 -15.21
N ASP A 209 6.58 11.05 -14.72
CA ASP A 209 8.04 10.94 -14.80
C ASP A 209 8.57 9.80 -13.92
N PHE A 210 7.97 9.60 -12.74
CA PHE A 210 8.25 8.44 -11.90
C PHE A 210 7.95 7.14 -12.65
N HIS A 211 6.77 7.03 -13.25
CA HIS A 211 6.39 5.87 -14.05
C HIS A 211 7.41 5.60 -15.16
N LYS A 212 7.77 6.62 -15.94
CA LYS A 212 8.77 6.52 -16.99
C LYS A 212 10.12 6.04 -16.45
N LYS A 213 10.56 6.58 -15.31
CA LYS A 213 11.81 6.20 -14.67
C LYS A 213 11.80 4.75 -14.20
N VAL A 214 10.70 4.28 -13.60
CA VAL A 214 10.51 2.89 -13.19
C VAL A 214 10.70 1.93 -14.37
N PHE A 215 10.00 2.16 -15.49
CA PHE A 215 10.04 1.26 -16.64
C PHE A 215 11.32 1.41 -17.49
N SER A 216 12.15 2.42 -17.24
CA SER A 216 13.47 2.58 -17.88
C SER A 216 14.63 2.18 -16.98
N ALA A 217 14.40 1.79 -15.73
CA ALA A 217 15.44 1.46 -14.77
C ALA A 217 16.11 0.12 -15.10
N PRO A 218 17.42 0.12 -15.44
CA PRO A 218 18.11 -1.11 -15.90
C PRO A 218 18.37 -2.12 -14.78
N ASN A 219 18.35 -1.66 -13.54
CA ASN A 219 18.61 -2.47 -12.34
C ASN A 219 17.34 -2.86 -11.58
N LEU A 220 16.15 -2.58 -12.12
CA LEU A 220 14.89 -2.98 -11.51
C LEU A 220 14.58 -4.45 -11.83
N LEU A 221 14.50 -5.29 -10.79
CA LEU A 221 14.20 -6.71 -10.88
C LEU A 221 12.69 -6.99 -10.89
N GLY A 222 11.90 -6.18 -10.20
CA GLY A 222 10.46 -6.39 -10.11
C GLY A 222 9.75 -5.33 -9.30
N ILE A 223 8.41 -5.31 -9.46
CA ILE A 223 7.50 -4.42 -8.74
C ILE A 223 6.44 -5.30 -8.08
N PHE A 224 6.24 -5.11 -6.79
CA PHE A 224 5.17 -5.76 -6.03
C PHE A 224 4.15 -4.73 -5.59
N THR A 225 2.87 -5.05 -5.76
CA THR A 225 1.76 -4.15 -5.44
C THR A 225 0.65 -4.89 -4.71
N GLY A 226 -0.20 -4.16 -3.96
CA GLY A 226 -1.20 -4.76 -3.08
C GLY A 226 -2.65 -4.35 -3.30
N HIS A 227 -2.94 -3.27 -4.01
CA HIS A 227 -4.27 -2.63 -4.07
C HIS A 227 -5.36 -3.47 -4.76
N ASN A 228 -5.01 -4.21 -5.80
CA ASN A 228 -5.95 -5.07 -6.53
C ASN A 228 -5.50 -6.53 -6.42
N VAL A 229 -6.28 -7.31 -5.72
CA VAL A 229 -6.22 -8.76 -5.81
C VAL A 229 -7.11 -9.16 -6.98
N ALA A 230 -6.54 -9.17 -8.19
CA ALA A 230 -7.22 -9.79 -9.32
C ALA A 230 -7.42 -11.26 -8.98
N GLY A 231 -8.67 -11.63 -8.74
CA GLY A 231 -9.10 -13.01 -8.56
C GLY A 231 -9.09 -13.78 -9.87
#